data_64b9a84264c3f355fea661b9db5dbb5e
#
_entry.id   64b9a84264c3f355fea661b9db5dbb5e
#
_cell.length_a   1.000
_cell.length_b   1.000
_cell.length_c   1.000
_cell.angle_alpha   90.00
_cell.angle_beta   90.00
_cell.angle_gamma   90.00
#
_symmetry.space_group_name_H-M   'P 1'
#
loop_
_entity.id
_entity.type
_entity.pdbx_description
1 polymer ?
#
loop_
_entity_poly.entity_id
_entity_poly.type
_entity_poly.pdbx_seq_one_letter_code
_entity_poly.pdbx_strand_id
1 'polypeptide(L)'
;MVVTNSCAPDPRVLRSAFWLSEAGHQVTVHAFDRLQLHAKSESLHGARIMRYHLGDIPYGGMLKSIRGIMQFSKRVKATLLHSPPELIYCHDADTLSIAVSLKKSHGIPFVFDMHDLHHTWIRMPAPKSILRKLLSRKMESTMIRHAGKADAIITTSGKIEGGIHDGFEQYLQSKNLASIVVENRPIEMSIPQQRNPENKDWTVGYLGRVRELKTFTLMLEAIKLIPTTERPKLIIAGDGIRENEVRELMLNAIESDGIEADVSGAFTPDQFQELVKQLDVMFAIYPPERGNILQGALPVKMFDAAANGVPSVVNSGCLMGEIAEAEEIGKAVAWNDAQAACDALLELRNKTVELTITSQREKEKFLSTVLPLID
;
A
#
# COMPACT_ATOMS: atom_id res chain seq x y z
N MET A 1 -16.92 -5.17 -8.38
CA MET A 1 -15.93 -4.92 -7.32
C MET A 1 -16.43 -3.79 -6.42
N VAL A 2 -16.09 -3.78 -5.13
CA VAL A 2 -16.54 -2.73 -4.19
C VAL A 2 -15.37 -2.23 -3.37
N VAL A 3 -15.22 -0.89 -3.27
CA VAL A 3 -14.16 -0.24 -2.50
C VAL A 3 -14.67 1.03 -1.82
N THR A 4 -14.16 1.38 -0.62
CA THR A 4 -14.62 2.55 0.15
C THR A 4 -13.75 3.80 0.00
N ASN A 5 -12.93 3.85 -1.04
CA ASN A 5 -12.23 5.04 -1.52
C ASN A 5 -12.71 5.43 -2.92
N SER A 6 -12.20 6.53 -3.48
CA SER A 6 -12.59 7.05 -4.79
C SER A 6 -12.08 6.22 -5.98
N CYS A 7 -11.20 5.23 -5.76
CA CYS A 7 -10.49 4.52 -6.84
C CYS A 7 -9.83 5.50 -7.86
N ALA A 8 -9.11 6.53 -7.35
CA ALA A 8 -8.52 7.58 -8.18
C ALA A 8 -7.16 8.09 -7.64
N PRO A 9 -6.05 7.38 -7.94
CA PRO A 9 -5.98 5.97 -8.31
C PRO A 9 -5.99 5.05 -7.08
N ASP A 10 -6.40 3.81 -7.29
CA ASP A 10 -6.13 2.69 -6.37
C ASP A 10 -5.47 1.58 -7.19
N PRO A 11 -4.14 1.48 -7.17
CA PRO A 11 -3.40 0.57 -8.04
C PRO A 11 -3.80 -0.90 -7.88
N ARG A 12 -4.14 -1.35 -6.65
CA ARG A 12 -4.55 -2.74 -6.43
C ARG A 12 -5.93 -3.04 -7.01
N VAL A 13 -6.89 -2.15 -6.77
CA VAL A 13 -8.25 -2.28 -7.32
C VAL A 13 -8.20 -2.27 -8.84
N LEU A 14 -7.48 -1.30 -9.41
CA LEU A 14 -7.36 -1.14 -10.86
C LEU A 14 -6.67 -2.34 -11.51
N ARG A 15 -5.60 -2.86 -10.89
CA ARG A 15 -4.88 -4.04 -11.36
C ARG A 15 -5.77 -5.28 -11.40
N SER A 16 -6.49 -5.54 -10.31
CA SER A 16 -7.41 -6.68 -10.23
C SER A 16 -8.56 -6.55 -11.23
N ALA A 17 -9.08 -5.33 -11.42
CA ALA A 17 -10.11 -5.05 -12.41
C ALA A 17 -9.59 -5.23 -13.85
N PHE A 18 -8.37 -4.79 -14.13
CA PHE A 18 -7.70 -4.97 -15.41
C PHE A 18 -7.50 -6.44 -15.74
N TRP A 19 -6.98 -7.26 -14.82
CA TRP A 19 -6.77 -8.69 -15.04
C TRP A 19 -8.05 -9.44 -15.35
N LEU A 20 -9.17 -9.12 -14.68
CA LEU A 20 -10.47 -9.71 -15.00
C LEU A 20 -11.02 -9.23 -16.34
N SER A 21 -10.80 -7.95 -16.69
CA SER A 21 -11.20 -7.42 -18.00
C SER A 21 -10.43 -8.06 -19.15
N GLU A 22 -9.11 -8.30 -18.97
CA GLU A 22 -8.29 -9.03 -19.94
C GLU A 22 -8.72 -10.50 -20.08
N ALA A 23 -9.24 -11.11 -19.01
CA ALA A 23 -9.82 -12.45 -19.03
C ALA A 23 -11.21 -12.49 -19.68
N GLY A 24 -11.74 -11.36 -20.17
CA GLY A 24 -12.99 -11.28 -20.91
C GLY A 24 -14.23 -10.95 -20.06
N HIS A 25 -14.08 -10.64 -18.78
CA HIS A 25 -15.20 -10.33 -17.89
C HIS A 25 -15.55 -8.84 -17.91
N GLN A 26 -16.85 -8.54 -17.76
CA GLN A 26 -17.34 -7.18 -17.59
C GLN A 26 -17.15 -6.74 -16.12
N VAL A 27 -16.25 -5.82 -15.88
CA VAL A 27 -15.91 -5.37 -14.52
C VAL A 27 -16.51 -3.99 -14.25
N THR A 28 -17.27 -3.90 -13.16
CA THR A 28 -17.73 -2.61 -12.60
C THR A 28 -17.18 -2.44 -11.20
N VAL A 29 -16.45 -1.33 -10.97
CA VAL A 29 -15.94 -0.94 -9.66
C VAL A 29 -16.90 0.07 -9.03
N HIS A 30 -17.53 -0.28 -7.91
CA HIS A 30 -18.35 0.61 -7.09
C HIS A 30 -17.45 1.27 -6.05
N ALA A 31 -17.15 2.55 -6.24
CA ALA A 31 -16.20 3.33 -5.46
C ALA A 31 -16.90 4.41 -4.63
N PHE A 32 -16.40 4.68 -3.42
CA PHE A 32 -16.95 5.73 -2.58
C PHE A 32 -16.08 7.00 -2.66
N ASP A 33 -16.47 7.95 -3.50
CA ASP A 33 -15.82 9.26 -3.58
C ASP A 33 -16.36 10.19 -2.48
N ARG A 34 -15.68 10.16 -1.34
CA ARG A 34 -16.08 10.88 -0.11
C ARG A 34 -16.06 12.39 -0.25
N LEU A 35 -15.16 12.91 -1.08
CA LEU A 35 -14.94 14.35 -1.26
C LEU A 35 -15.57 14.86 -2.58
N GLN A 36 -16.13 13.97 -3.37
CA GLN A 36 -16.81 14.27 -4.64
C GLN A 36 -15.90 15.00 -5.65
N LEU A 37 -14.61 14.63 -5.67
CA LEU A 37 -13.60 15.29 -6.50
C LEU A 37 -13.50 14.73 -7.93
N HIS A 38 -14.07 13.54 -8.17
CA HIS A 38 -13.91 12.84 -9.44
C HIS A 38 -15.25 12.67 -10.17
N ALA A 39 -15.20 12.39 -11.46
CA ALA A 39 -16.40 12.09 -12.25
C ALA A 39 -17.18 10.89 -11.68
N LYS A 40 -18.51 10.96 -11.71
CA LYS A 40 -19.40 9.89 -11.19
C LYS A 40 -19.22 8.56 -11.91
N SER A 41 -18.77 8.58 -13.15
CA SER A 41 -18.48 7.38 -13.94
C SER A 41 -17.37 7.65 -14.92
N GLU A 42 -16.47 6.68 -15.06
CA GLU A 42 -15.44 6.66 -16.11
C GLU A 42 -15.15 5.22 -16.51
N SER A 43 -14.48 5.04 -17.65
CA SER A 43 -13.94 3.74 -18.07
C SER A 43 -12.42 3.81 -18.05
N LEU A 44 -11.79 2.86 -17.38
CA LEU A 44 -10.34 2.80 -17.24
C LEU A 44 -9.89 1.34 -17.36
N HIS A 45 -8.92 1.06 -18.23
CA HIS A 45 -8.36 -0.28 -18.45
C HIS A 45 -9.42 -1.39 -18.64
N GLY A 46 -10.48 -1.12 -19.41
CA GLY A 46 -11.55 -2.09 -19.66
C GLY A 46 -12.60 -2.22 -18.54
N ALA A 47 -12.36 -1.63 -17.37
CA ALA A 47 -13.33 -1.62 -16.28
C ALA A 47 -14.12 -0.31 -16.23
N ARG A 48 -15.39 -0.40 -15.79
CA ARG A 48 -16.25 0.76 -15.51
C ARG A 48 -16.12 1.12 -14.03
N ILE A 49 -15.73 2.35 -13.72
CA ILE A 49 -15.72 2.88 -12.36
C ILE A 49 -16.97 3.72 -12.13
N MET A 50 -17.77 3.35 -11.12
CA MET A 50 -18.96 4.08 -10.69
C MET A 50 -18.72 4.67 -9.30
N ARG A 51 -18.66 6.00 -9.19
CA ARG A 51 -18.44 6.71 -7.94
C ARG A 51 -19.72 7.20 -7.30
N TYR A 52 -19.87 6.91 -6.02
CA TYR A 52 -21.01 7.33 -5.21
C TYR A 52 -20.66 8.62 -4.48
N HIS A 53 -21.37 9.70 -4.84
CA HIS A 53 -21.29 11.00 -4.19
C HIS A 53 -22.44 11.11 -3.18
N LEU A 54 -22.15 11.02 -1.89
CA LEU A 54 -23.14 10.97 -0.81
C LEU A 54 -23.03 12.14 0.17
N GLY A 55 -22.56 13.29 -0.31
CA GLY A 55 -22.20 14.45 0.47
C GLY A 55 -20.71 14.46 0.83
N ASP A 56 -20.23 15.58 1.37
CA ASP A 56 -18.87 15.74 1.82
C ASP A 56 -18.65 14.98 3.14
N ILE A 57 -17.87 13.90 3.09
CA ILE A 57 -17.58 13.02 4.23
C ILE A 57 -16.06 12.88 4.37
N PRO A 58 -15.38 13.91 4.91
CA PRO A 58 -13.93 13.91 5.01
C PRO A 58 -13.42 12.78 5.91
N TYR A 59 -12.17 12.38 5.65
CA TYR A 59 -11.48 11.42 6.50
C TYR A 59 -11.23 12.03 7.89
N GLY A 60 -11.34 11.21 8.94
CA GLY A 60 -10.99 11.62 10.33
C GLY A 60 -12.18 11.80 11.28
N GLY A 61 -13.41 11.93 10.82
CA GLY A 61 -14.60 11.97 11.66
C GLY A 61 -15.26 10.60 11.83
N MET A 62 -15.08 9.92 12.97
CA MET A 62 -15.57 8.53 13.16
C MET A 62 -17.06 8.36 12.87
N LEU A 63 -17.93 9.20 13.43
CA LEU A 63 -19.39 9.08 13.25
C LEU A 63 -19.83 9.41 11.82
N LYS A 64 -19.26 10.47 11.22
CA LYS A 64 -19.53 10.82 9.83
C LYS A 64 -19.06 9.73 8.87
N SER A 65 -17.87 9.17 9.10
CA SER A 65 -17.34 8.07 8.30
C SER A 65 -18.20 6.81 8.37
N ILE A 66 -18.64 6.40 9.56
CA ILE A 66 -19.54 5.24 9.74
C ILE A 66 -20.87 5.47 9.00
N ARG A 67 -21.49 6.64 9.17
CA ARG A 67 -22.75 6.99 8.47
C ARG A 67 -22.57 6.98 6.94
N GLY A 68 -21.46 7.52 6.46
CA GLY A 68 -21.13 7.52 5.03
C GLY A 68 -20.98 6.12 4.46
N ILE A 69 -20.23 5.25 5.14
CA ILE A 69 -20.07 3.84 4.76
C ILE A 69 -21.41 3.11 4.77
N MET A 70 -22.26 3.35 5.74
CA MET A 70 -23.61 2.75 5.79
C MET A 70 -24.47 3.21 4.62
N GLN A 71 -24.47 4.50 4.27
CA GLN A 71 -25.20 5.04 3.12
C GLN A 71 -24.66 4.47 1.81
N PHE A 72 -23.32 4.42 1.65
CA PHE A 72 -22.65 3.79 0.52
C PHE A 72 -23.08 2.33 0.38
N SER A 73 -22.96 1.54 1.46
CA SER A 73 -23.38 0.14 1.48
C SER A 73 -24.84 -0.05 1.05
N LYS A 74 -25.75 0.81 1.53
CA LYS A 74 -27.17 0.76 1.14
C LYS A 74 -27.35 1.03 -0.35
N ARG A 75 -26.65 2.03 -0.91
CA ARG A 75 -26.75 2.40 -2.32
C ARG A 75 -26.16 1.32 -3.22
N VAL A 76 -24.96 0.82 -2.90
CA VAL A 76 -24.33 -0.27 -3.66
C VAL A 76 -25.20 -1.52 -3.66
N LYS A 77 -25.75 -1.92 -2.50
CA LYS A 77 -26.69 -3.05 -2.44
C LYS A 77 -27.88 -2.87 -3.34
N ALA A 78 -28.51 -1.69 -3.33
CA ALA A 78 -29.67 -1.40 -4.20
C ALA A 78 -29.28 -1.50 -5.68
N THR A 79 -28.12 -1.01 -6.08
CA THR A 79 -27.62 -1.11 -7.46
C THR A 79 -27.37 -2.56 -7.85
N LEU A 80 -26.69 -3.35 -7.00
CA LEU A 80 -26.38 -4.75 -7.26
C LEU A 80 -27.61 -5.66 -7.25
N LEU A 81 -28.66 -5.29 -6.53
CA LEU A 81 -29.94 -6.00 -6.58
C LEU A 81 -30.75 -5.71 -7.85
N HIS A 82 -30.60 -4.52 -8.42
CA HIS A 82 -31.24 -4.18 -9.71
C HIS A 82 -30.58 -4.88 -10.89
N SER A 83 -29.26 -5.08 -10.83
CA SER A 83 -28.47 -5.82 -11.83
C SER A 83 -27.48 -6.73 -11.07
N PRO A 84 -27.92 -7.95 -10.68
CA PRO A 84 -27.08 -8.86 -9.90
C PRO A 84 -25.85 -9.29 -10.68
N PRO A 85 -24.65 -9.19 -10.07
CA PRO A 85 -23.43 -9.71 -10.68
C PRO A 85 -23.29 -11.22 -10.45
N GLU A 86 -22.48 -11.87 -11.24
CA GLU A 86 -22.09 -13.27 -11.04
C GLU A 86 -21.18 -13.43 -9.83
N LEU A 87 -20.28 -12.46 -9.58
CA LEU A 87 -19.35 -12.43 -8.46
C LEU A 87 -19.27 -11.03 -7.85
N ILE A 88 -19.15 -10.97 -6.52
CA ILE A 88 -18.81 -9.74 -5.80
C ILE A 88 -17.34 -9.84 -5.33
N TYR A 89 -16.52 -8.86 -5.67
CA TYR A 89 -15.14 -8.76 -5.20
C TYR A 89 -15.03 -7.59 -4.20
N CYS A 90 -14.77 -7.92 -2.94
CA CYS A 90 -14.72 -6.98 -1.83
C CYS A 90 -13.30 -6.59 -1.50
N HIS A 91 -12.96 -5.32 -1.70
CA HIS A 91 -11.71 -4.75 -1.21
C HIS A 91 -11.91 -4.24 0.22
N ASP A 92 -11.11 -4.76 1.12
CA ASP A 92 -11.09 -4.44 2.55
C ASP A 92 -12.34 -4.82 3.36
N ALA A 93 -12.18 -4.80 4.68
CA ALA A 93 -13.16 -5.34 5.64
C ALA A 93 -14.48 -4.55 5.68
N ASP A 94 -14.48 -3.27 5.34
CA ASP A 94 -15.64 -2.39 5.40
C ASP A 94 -16.64 -2.62 4.26
N THR A 95 -16.24 -3.32 3.19
CA THR A 95 -17.13 -3.73 2.09
C THR A 95 -17.83 -5.07 2.32
N LEU A 96 -17.30 -5.93 3.20
CA LEU A 96 -17.77 -7.30 3.44
C LEU A 96 -19.26 -7.42 3.77
N SER A 97 -19.81 -6.45 4.52
CA SER A 97 -21.22 -6.47 4.90
C SER A 97 -22.18 -6.44 3.70
N ILE A 98 -21.73 -5.87 2.57
CA ILE A 98 -22.48 -5.82 1.30
C ILE A 98 -22.57 -7.24 0.72
N ALA A 99 -21.42 -7.87 0.53
CA ALA A 99 -21.34 -9.20 -0.07
C ALA A 99 -22.02 -10.28 0.77
N VAL A 100 -21.75 -10.30 2.10
CA VAL A 100 -22.40 -11.24 3.02
C VAL A 100 -23.95 -11.13 2.96
N SER A 101 -24.48 -9.91 2.85
CA SER A 101 -25.93 -9.70 2.70
C SER A 101 -26.46 -10.27 1.40
N LEU A 102 -25.77 -10.03 0.28
CA LEU A 102 -26.19 -10.49 -1.04
C LEU A 102 -26.00 -12.00 -1.23
N LYS A 103 -24.93 -12.58 -0.69
CA LYS A 103 -24.76 -14.05 -0.66
C LYS A 103 -25.90 -14.71 0.12
N LYS A 104 -26.25 -14.17 1.29
CA LYS A 104 -27.36 -14.72 2.09
C LYS A 104 -28.71 -14.65 1.39
N SER A 105 -29.02 -13.57 0.68
CA SER A 105 -30.35 -13.34 0.09
C SER A 105 -30.47 -13.84 -1.35
N HIS A 106 -29.38 -13.90 -2.11
CA HIS A 106 -29.39 -14.19 -3.57
C HIS A 106 -28.39 -15.25 -3.99
N GLY A 107 -27.61 -15.82 -3.04
CA GLY A 107 -26.62 -16.85 -3.36
C GLY A 107 -25.39 -16.37 -4.11
N ILE A 108 -25.20 -15.05 -4.28
CA ILE A 108 -24.10 -14.49 -5.07
C ILE A 108 -22.76 -14.77 -4.36
N PRO A 109 -21.80 -15.46 -5.01
CA PRO A 109 -20.49 -15.72 -4.43
C PRO A 109 -19.68 -14.44 -4.27
N PHE A 110 -18.70 -14.46 -3.36
CA PHE A 110 -17.83 -13.31 -3.20
C PHE A 110 -16.41 -13.66 -2.79
N VAL A 111 -15.48 -12.83 -3.27
CA VAL A 111 -14.08 -12.82 -2.85
C VAL A 111 -13.86 -11.70 -1.84
N PHE A 112 -13.09 -11.98 -0.81
CA PHE A 112 -12.58 -10.98 0.14
C PHE A 112 -11.09 -10.73 -0.14
N ASP A 113 -10.73 -9.53 -0.52
CA ASP A 113 -9.36 -9.09 -0.73
C ASP A 113 -8.91 -8.19 0.43
N MET A 114 -8.10 -8.76 1.33
CA MET A 114 -7.61 -8.08 2.53
C MET A 114 -6.29 -7.37 2.24
N HIS A 115 -6.34 -6.04 2.18
CA HIS A 115 -5.17 -5.20 1.90
C HIS A 115 -4.39 -4.82 3.16
N ASP A 116 -5.12 -4.68 4.29
CA ASP A 116 -4.55 -4.21 5.54
C ASP A 116 -5.41 -4.68 6.74
N LEU A 117 -4.85 -4.55 7.92
CA LEU A 117 -5.52 -4.82 9.18
C LEU A 117 -6.34 -3.60 9.63
N HIS A 118 -7.43 -3.31 8.93
CA HIS A 118 -8.30 -2.13 9.12
C HIS A 118 -8.68 -1.86 10.59
N HIS A 119 -8.88 -2.92 11.38
CA HIS A 119 -9.22 -2.80 12.79
C HIS A 119 -8.11 -2.16 13.64
N THR A 120 -6.85 -2.18 13.17
CA THR A 120 -5.71 -1.57 13.87
C THR A 120 -5.70 -0.04 13.71
N TRP A 121 -6.21 0.48 12.62
CA TRP A 121 -6.21 1.91 12.28
C TRP A 121 -6.99 2.75 13.31
N ILE A 122 -8.07 2.21 13.86
CA ILE A 122 -8.84 2.93 14.89
C ILE A 122 -8.03 3.18 16.16
N ARG A 123 -6.96 2.38 16.39
CA ARG A 123 -6.09 2.51 17.55
C ARG A 123 -4.99 3.56 17.35
N MET A 124 -4.57 3.84 16.10
CA MET A 124 -3.42 4.71 15.81
C MET A 124 -3.50 6.10 16.47
N PRO A 125 -4.62 6.85 16.44
CA PRO A 125 -4.67 8.17 17.03
C PRO A 125 -4.56 8.20 18.58
N ALA A 126 -4.89 7.08 19.25
CA ALA A 126 -4.78 6.95 20.71
C ALA A 126 -4.57 5.47 21.09
N PRO A 127 -3.35 4.93 20.96
CA PRO A 127 -3.05 3.50 21.16
C PRO A 127 -3.36 2.97 22.56
N LYS A 128 -3.31 3.84 23.57
CA LYS A 128 -3.58 3.50 24.99
C LYS A 128 -5.08 3.49 25.34
N SER A 129 -5.96 4.01 24.49
CA SER A 129 -7.40 4.11 24.73
C SER A 129 -8.06 2.72 24.84
N ILE A 130 -8.64 2.41 25.98
CA ILE A 130 -9.37 1.14 26.24
C ILE A 130 -10.59 1.03 25.31
N LEU A 131 -11.34 2.11 25.14
CA LEU A 131 -12.51 2.14 24.26
C LEU A 131 -12.13 1.79 22.80
N ARG A 132 -11.04 2.38 22.30
CA ARG A 132 -10.54 2.09 20.93
C ARG A 132 -10.04 0.65 20.80
N LYS A 133 -9.44 0.08 21.85
CA LYS A 133 -9.04 -1.34 21.88
C LYS A 133 -10.25 -2.27 21.81
N LEU A 134 -11.32 -1.98 22.58
CA LEU A 134 -12.56 -2.76 22.55
C LEU A 134 -13.25 -2.67 21.17
N LEU A 135 -13.31 -1.46 20.58
CA LEU A 135 -13.88 -1.27 19.26
C LEU A 135 -13.06 -1.99 18.18
N SER A 136 -11.73 -1.91 18.24
CA SER A 136 -10.83 -2.65 17.36
C SER A 136 -11.10 -4.15 17.40
N ARG A 137 -11.20 -4.74 18.59
CA ARG A 137 -11.52 -6.18 18.77
C ARG A 137 -12.89 -6.54 18.18
N LYS A 138 -13.90 -5.67 18.35
CA LYS A 138 -15.23 -5.88 17.76
C LYS A 138 -15.18 -5.83 16.23
N MET A 139 -14.41 -4.89 15.66
CA MET A 139 -14.22 -4.79 14.22
C MET A 139 -13.51 -6.03 13.68
N GLU A 140 -12.43 -6.47 14.33
CA GLU A 140 -11.71 -7.69 13.98
C GLU A 140 -12.62 -8.92 14.00
N SER A 141 -13.35 -9.15 15.11
CA SER A 141 -14.30 -10.28 15.22
C SER A 141 -15.39 -10.23 14.16
N THR A 142 -15.86 -9.05 13.78
CA THR A 142 -16.86 -8.89 12.71
C THR A 142 -16.26 -9.21 11.35
N MET A 143 -15.05 -8.73 11.08
CA MET A 143 -14.31 -9.03 9.84
C MET A 143 -14.10 -10.54 9.70
N ILE A 144 -13.55 -11.21 10.71
CA ILE A 144 -13.30 -12.67 10.70
C ILE A 144 -14.58 -13.46 10.43
N ARG A 145 -15.68 -13.12 11.13
CA ARG A 145 -16.97 -13.77 10.92
C ARG A 145 -17.54 -13.57 9.52
N HIS A 146 -17.30 -12.40 8.89
CA HIS A 146 -17.73 -12.12 7.53
C HIS A 146 -16.81 -12.78 6.52
N ALA A 147 -15.49 -12.72 6.73
CA ALA A 147 -14.48 -13.36 5.89
C ALA A 147 -14.67 -14.87 5.81
N GLY A 148 -15.07 -15.53 6.93
CA GLY A 148 -15.40 -16.95 6.94
C GLY A 148 -16.62 -17.35 6.11
N LYS A 149 -17.29 -16.39 5.46
CA LYS A 149 -18.37 -16.64 4.48
C LYS A 149 -17.95 -16.41 3.04
N ALA A 150 -16.75 -15.92 2.81
CA ALA A 150 -16.21 -15.71 1.47
C ALA A 150 -15.96 -17.07 0.79
N ASP A 151 -16.09 -17.09 -0.53
CA ASP A 151 -15.78 -18.26 -1.35
C ASP A 151 -14.28 -18.36 -1.63
N ALA A 152 -13.59 -17.21 -1.64
CA ALA A 152 -12.14 -17.14 -1.60
C ALA A 152 -11.68 -15.90 -0.78
N ILE A 153 -10.50 -16.01 -0.18
CA ILE A 153 -9.84 -14.89 0.51
C ILE A 153 -8.49 -14.69 -0.14
N ILE A 154 -8.23 -13.45 -0.54
CA ILE A 154 -6.94 -13.01 -1.08
C ILE A 154 -6.32 -12.05 -0.08
N THR A 155 -4.99 -12.10 0.06
CA THR A 155 -4.24 -11.15 0.90
C THR A 155 -2.94 -10.72 0.23
N THR A 156 -2.27 -9.72 0.81
CA THR A 156 -1.11 -9.05 0.15
C THR A 156 0.24 -9.58 0.59
N SER A 157 0.30 -10.42 1.61
CA SER A 157 1.59 -10.91 2.14
C SER A 157 1.47 -12.26 2.81
N GLY A 158 2.52 -13.05 2.70
CA GLY A 158 2.70 -14.32 3.34
C GLY A 158 4.15 -14.49 3.79
N LYS A 159 4.39 -15.44 4.68
CA LYS A 159 5.72 -15.77 5.15
C LYS A 159 6.56 -16.32 3.98
N ILE A 160 7.81 -15.88 3.87
CA ILE A 160 8.73 -16.41 2.86
C ILE A 160 9.35 -17.74 3.33
N GLU A 161 9.83 -18.54 2.40
CA GLU A 161 10.53 -19.78 2.70
C GLU A 161 11.80 -19.48 3.51
N GLY A 162 11.97 -20.19 4.64
CA GLY A 162 13.08 -19.95 5.58
C GLY A 162 12.94 -18.68 6.43
N GLY A 163 11.95 -17.83 6.18
CA GLY A 163 11.71 -16.62 6.96
C GLY A 163 11.14 -16.91 8.36
N ILE A 164 11.23 -15.92 9.25
CA ILE A 164 10.71 -16.01 10.63
C ILE A 164 9.50 -15.09 10.85
N HIS A 165 9.34 -14.05 10.03
CA HIS A 165 8.28 -13.07 10.19
C HIS A 165 7.02 -13.47 9.42
N ASP A 166 5.87 -13.29 10.08
CA ASP A 166 4.57 -13.61 9.52
C ASP A 166 4.05 -12.48 8.62
N GLY A 167 3.32 -12.89 7.56
CA GLY A 167 2.49 -12.00 6.75
C GLY A 167 1.01 -12.05 7.13
N PHE A 168 0.19 -11.41 6.35
CA PHE A 168 -1.28 -11.41 6.56
C PHE A 168 -1.91 -12.79 6.35
N GLU A 169 -1.31 -13.65 5.53
CA GLU A 169 -1.73 -15.03 5.39
C GLU A 169 -1.69 -15.77 6.73
N GLN A 170 -0.57 -15.67 7.48
CA GLN A 170 -0.39 -16.33 8.79
C GLN A 170 -1.36 -15.75 9.83
N TYR A 171 -1.62 -14.44 9.75
CA TYR A 171 -2.67 -13.83 10.56
C TYR A 171 -4.05 -14.46 10.27
N LEU A 172 -4.44 -14.62 9.01
CA LEU A 172 -5.70 -15.26 8.62
C LEU A 172 -5.74 -16.74 9.02
N GLN A 173 -4.65 -17.48 8.83
CA GLN A 173 -4.51 -18.86 9.27
C GLN A 173 -4.70 -19.00 10.80
N SER A 174 -4.17 -18.06 11.59
CA SER A 174 -4.39 -18.03 13.06
C SER A 174 -5.85 -17.86 13.45
N LYS A 175 -6.70 -17.44 12.52
CA LYS A 175 -8.16 -17.29 12.67
C LYS A 175 -8.95 -18.40 11.96
N ASN A 176 -8.28 -19.48 11.57
CA ASN A 176 -8.84 -20.59 10.79
C ASN A 176 -9.45 -20.16 9.44
N LEU A 177 -8.85 -19.17 8.78
CA LEU A 177 -9.22 -18.70 7.45
C LEU A 177 -8.10 -19.03 6.47
N ALA A 178 -8.41 -19.85 5.47
CA ALA A 178 -7.50 -20.08 4.34
C ALA A 178 -7.50 -18.89 3.40
N SER A 179 -6.34 -18.50 2.89
CA SER A 179 -6.20 -17.39 1.94
C SER A 179 -5.10 -17.69 0.93
N ILE A 180 -5.14 -16.96 -0.18
CA ILE A 180 -4.11 -16.98 -1.23
C ILE A 180 -3.37 -15.62 -1.19
N VAL A 181 -2.05 -15.69 -1.25
CA VAL A 181 -1.22 -14.49 -1.30
C VAL A 181 -1.08 -14.00 -2.74
N VAL A 182 -1.57 -12.79 -2.99
CA VAL A 182 -1.38 -12.04 -4.24
C VAL A 182 -0.73 -10.71 -3.88
N GLU A 183 0.56 -10.62 -4.04
CA GLU A 183 1.35 -9.46 -3.63
C GLU A 183 1.13 -8.24 -4.53
N ASN A 184 1.41 -7.06 -4.00
CA ASN A 184 1.35 -5.80 -4.75
C ASN A 184 2.64 -5.59 -5.56
N ARG A 185 2.89 -6.44 -6.54
CA ARG A 185 4.03 -6.30 -7.46
C ARG A 185 3.70 -5.31 -8.58
N PRO A 186 4.65 -4.48 -9.04
CA PRO A 186 4.45 -3.55 -10.14
C PRO A 186 4.12 -4.28 -11.44
N ILE A 187 3.27 -3.69 -12.28
CA ILE A 187 2.96 -4.21 -13.62
C ILE A 187 4.07 -3.85 -14.60
N GLU A 188 4.55 -2.61 -14.52
CA GLU A 188 5.57 -2.08 -15.40
C GLU A 188 6.95 -2.21 -14.75
N MET A 189 7.90 -2.66 -15.53
CA MET A 189 9.31 -2.70 -15.17
C MET A 189 10.08 -1.87 -16.17
N SER A 190 10.91 -0.96 -15.68
CA SER A 190 11.84 -0.21 -16.51
C SER A 190 13.11 -1.03 -16.75
N ILE A 191 13.79 -0.76 -17.84
CA ILE A 191 15.16 -1.28 -18.02
C ILE A 191 16.04 -0.57 -16.99
N PRO A 192 16.68 -1.29 -16.06
CA PRO A 192 17.51 -0.67 -15.04
C PRO A 192 18.64 0.13 -15.69
N GLN A 193 18.81 1.37 -15.28
CA GLN A 193 19.97 2.16 -15.69
C GLN A 193 21.21 1.65 -14.94
N GLN A 194 22.26 1.30 -15.68
CA GLN A 194 23.55 0.99 -15.06
C GLN A 194 24.11 2.26 -14.40
N ARG A 195 24.40 2.15 -13.13
CA ARG A 195 24.95 3.24 -12.34
C ARG A 195 26.47 3.29 -12.52
N ASN A 196 27.02 4.50 -12.59
CA ASN A 196 28.45 4.69 -12.61
C ASN A 196 29.00 4.66 -11.18
N PRO A 197 29.82 3.66 -10.79
CA PRO A 197 30.41 3.58 -9.45
C PRO A 197 31.30 4.77 -9.07
N GLU A 198 31.80 5.50 -10.07
CA GLU A 198 32.67 6.68 -9.86
C GLU A 198 31.86 7.98 -9.69
N ASN A 199 30.54 7.92 -9.85
CA ASN A 199 29.69 9.09 -9.68
C ASN A 199 29.65 9.48 -8.18
N LYS A 200 30.14 10.67 -7.86
CA LYS A 200 30.08 11.26 -6.52
C LYS A 200 28.73 11.92 -6.24
N ASP A 201 28.02 12.32 -7.29
CA ASP A 201 26.70 12.95 -7.21
C ASP A 201 25.65 11.84 -7.22
N TRP A 202 25.08 11.55 -6.08
CA TRP A 202 24.06 10.53 -5.92
C TRP A 202 22.84 11.05 -5.15
N THR A 203 21.74 10.32 -5.22
CA THR A 203 20.46 10.77 -4.69
C THR A 203 19.81 9.72 -3.79
N VAL A 204 19.23 10.21 -2.70
CA VAL A 204 18.36 9.39 -1.82
C VAL A 204 16.94 9.95 -1.88
N GLY A 205 15.96 9.08 -2.14
CA GLY A 205 14.59 9.51 -2.30
C GLY A 205 13.60 8.93 -1.32
N TYR A 206 12.54 9.70 -1.08
CA TYR A 206 11.29 9.22 -0.48
C TYR A 206 10.13 9.60 -1.39
N LEU A 207 9.50 8.62 -2.01
CA LEU A 207 8.34 8.83 -2.88
C LEU A 207 7.09 8.21 -2.25
N GLY A 208 6.04 9.01 -2.00
CA GLY A 208 4.77 8.51 -1.48
C GLY A 208 4.18 9.30 -0.31
N ARG A 209 3.19 8.73 0.37
CA ARG A 209 2.43 9.42 1.42
C ARG A 209 3.28 9.87 2.60
N VAL A 210 3.27 11.15 2.89
CA VAL A 210 4.01 11.80 3.99
C VAL A 210 3.14 11.80 5.25
N ARG A 211 3.34 10.80 6.11
CA ARG A 211 2.50 10.57 7.30
C ARG A 211 3.25 10.75 8.62
N GLU A 212 4.52 10.37 8.64
CA GLU A 212 5.34 10.31 9.86
C GLU A 212 6.57 11.19 9.72
N LEU A 213 6.70 12.23 10.57
CA LEU A 213 7.85 13.12 10.59
C LEU A 213 9.15 12.39 10.98
N LYS A 214 9.05 11.41 11.89
CA LYS A 214 10.20 10.66 12.42
C LYS A 214 10.99 9.90 11.34
N THR A 215 10.36 9.45 10.24
CA THR A 215 11.04 8.84 9.09
C THR A 215 12.07 9.79 8.49
N PHE A 216 11.68 11.04 8.32
CA PHE A 216 12.53 12.08 7.72
C PHE A 216 13.61 12.57 8.69
N THR A 217 13.30 12.60 9.99
CA THR A 217 14.31 12.89 11.03
C THR A 217 15.42 11.83 11.00
N LEU A 218 15.08 10.53 10.99
CA LEU A 218 16.06 9.45 10.89
C LEU A 218 16.86 9.51 9.59
N MET A 219 16.21 9.83 8.46
CA MET A 219 16.89 10.00 7.18
C MET A 219 17.94 11.12 7.26
N LEU A 220 17.59 12.28 7.81
CA LEU A 220 18.53 13.40 7.99
C LEU A 220 19.66 13.06 8.97
N GLU A 221 19.37 12.35 10.07
CA GLU A 221 20.38 11.87 11.00
C GLU A 221 21.40 10.96 10.31
N ALA A 222 20.94 10.01 9.49
CA ALA A 222 21.81 9.14 8.71
C ALA A 222 22.66 9.92 7.69
N ILE A 223 22.06 10.86 6.96
CA ILE A 223 22.77 11.69 5.97
C ILE A 223 23.83 12.59 6.62
N LYS A 224 23.58 13.11 7.82
CA LYS A 224 24.53 13.95 8.55
C LYS A 224 25.79 13.21 8.97
N LEU A 225 25.75 11.87 9.09
CA LEU A 225 26.92 11.03 9.37
C LEU A 225 27.84 10.88 8.14
N ILE A 226 27.33 11.14 6.94
CA ILE A 226 28.11 11.14 5.70
C ILE A 226 28.95 12.43 5.61
N PRO A 227 30.25 12.35 5.24
CA PRO A 227 31.08 13.54 5.02
C PRO A 227 30.40 14.52 4.05
N THR A 228 30.44 15.81 4.34
CA THR A 228 29.71 16.84 3.60
C THR A 228 29.96 16.79 2.09
N THR A 229 31.18 16.45 1.67
CA THR A 229 31.57 16.35 0.25
C THR A 229 31.04 15.09 -0.46
N GLU A 230 30.42 14.15 0.28
CA GLU A 230 29.91 12.89 -0.24
C GLU A 230 28.42 12.70 0.03
N ARG A 231 27.76 13.71 0.62
CA ARG A 231 26.33 13.65 0.94
C ARG A 231 25.50 13.57 -0.32
N PRO A 232 24.43 12.74 -0.33
CA PRO A 232 23.49 12.70 -1.44
C PRO A 232 22.63 13.95 -1.48
N LYS A 233 22.13 14.25 -2.66
CA LYS A 233 20.94 15.08 -2.81
C LYS A 233 19.71 14.30 -2.37
N LEU A 234 18.78 14.96 -1.68
CA LEU A 234 17.50 14.36 -1.28
C LEU A 234 16.40 14.71 -2.28
N ILE A 235 15.60 13.73 -2.66
CA ILE A 235 14.38 13.92 -3.47
C ILE A 235 13.18 13.40 -2.67
N ILE A 236 12.33 14.33 -2.20
CA ILE A 236 11.17 14.01 -1.38
C ILE A 236 9.93 14.46 -2.13
N ALA A 237 9.10 13.49 -2.55
CA ALA A 237 7.85 13.78 -3.23
C ALA A 237 6.69 13.01 -2.61
N GLY A 238 5.57 13.70 -2.42
CA GLY A 238 4.35 13.11 -1.88
C GLY A 238 3.54 14.10 -1.06
N ASP A 239 2.28 13.74 -0.85
CA ASP A 239 1.34 14.47 -0.02
C ASP A 239 1.03 13.71 1.28
N GLY A 240 0.45 14.40 2.24
CA GLY A 240 0.01 13.76 3.47
C GLY A 240 -0.18 14.72 4.63
N ILE A 241 -0.60 14.16 5.76
CA ILE A 241 -0.93 14.95 6.96
C ILE A 241 0.27 15.65 7.60
N ARG A 242 1.50 15.27 7.22
CA ARG A 242 2.76 15.84 7.71
C ARG A 242 3.58 16.54 6.61
N GLU A 243 2.98 16.81 5.45
CA GLU A 243 3.69 17.42 4.31
C GLU A 243 4.34 18.74 4.68
N ASN A 244 3.60 19.66 5.32
CA ASN A 244 4.12 20.97 5.70
C ASN A 244 5.26 20.86 6.73
N GLU A 245 5.12 19.98 7.73
CA GLU A 245 6.13 19.76 8.75
C GLU A 245 7.42 19.17 8.16
N VAL A 246 7.29 18.25 7.19
CA VAL A 246 8.44 17.68 6.49
C VAL A 246 9.10 18.71 5.59
N ARG A 247 8.33 19.54 4.90
CA ARG A 247 8.86 20.64 4.09
C ARG A 247 9.68 21.61 4.95
N GLU A 248 9.14 22.02 6.11
CA GLU A 248 9.85 22.88 7.07
C GLU A 248 11.13 22.22 7.61
N LEU A 249 11.06 20.93 7.96
CA LEU A 249 12.22 20.15 8.41
C LEU A 249 13.34 20.14 7.35
N MET A 250 12.99 19.94 6.06
CA MET A 250 13.96 19.94 4.96
C MET A 250 14.54 21.32 4.69
N LEU A 251 13.72 22.38 4.72
CA LEU A 251 14.22 23.76 4.58
C LEU A 251 15.23 24.11 5.66
N ASN A 252 14.96 23.72 6.92
CA ASN A 252 15.90 23.91 8.01
C ASN A 252 17.21 23.14 7.79
N ALA A 253 17.15 21.91 7.26
CA ALA A 253 18.34 21.11 6.96
C ALA A 253 19.17 21.69 5.80
N ILE A 254 18.52 22.30 4.80
CA ILE A 254 19.19 23.03 3.71
C ILE A 254 19.96 24.23 4.28
N GLU A 255 19.29 25.03 5.11
CA GLU A 255 19.88 26.29 5.64
C GLU A 255 20.97 26.05 6.68
N SER A 256 20.76 25.09 7.60
CA SER A 256 21.66 24.92 8.75
C SER A 256 22.73 23.85 8.52
N ASP A 257 22.45 22.80 7.72
CA ASP A 257 23.35 21.67 7.57
C ASP A 257 23.96 21.56 6.16
N GLY A 258 23.57 22.44 5.23
CA GLY A 258 24.03 22.44 3.85
C GLY A 258 23.62 21.18 3.06
N ILE A 259 22.49 20.57 3.41
CA ILE A 259 21.95 19.41 2.70
C ILE A 259 21.20 19.87 1.46
N GLU A 260 21.49 19.31 0.31
CA GLU A 260 20.70 19.56 -0.90
C GLU A 260 19.42 18.73 -0.88
N ALA A 261 18.25 19.36 -1.04
CA ALA A 261 16.97 18.67 -1.07
C ALA A 261 15.96 19.32 -2.02
N ASP A 262 15.32 18.51 -2.85
CA ASP A 262 14.13 18.86 -3.63
C ASP A 262 12.90 18.30 -2.92
N VAL A 263 11.97 19.18 -2.54
CA VAL A 263 10.73 18.79 -1.84
C VAL A 263 9.53 19.21 -2.66
N SER A 264 8.79 18.23 -3.17
CA SER A 264 7.57 18.42 -3.95
C SER A 264 6.36 17.77 -3.28
N GLY A 265 5.14 18.16 -3.71
CA GLY A 265 3.88 17.60 -3.22
C GLY A 265 3.50 16.28 -3.92
N ALA A 266 2.18 16.05 -4.06
CA ALA A 266 1.63 14.91 -4.76
C ALA A 266 2.15 14.80 -6.20
N PHE A 267 2.26 13.58 -6.70
CA PHE A 267 2.71 13.26 -8.05
C PHE A 267 1.77 12.27 -8.73
N THR A 268 1.74 12.29 -10.05
CA THR A 268 1.03 11.32 -10.88
C THR A 268 1.87 10.05 -11.10
N PRO A 269 1.30 8.94 -11.60
CA PRO A 269 2.06 7.75 -11.98
C PRO A 269 3.19 8.04 -12.97
N ASP A 270 2.96 8.89 -13.97
CA ASP A 270 3.99 9.28 -14.96
C ASP A 270 5.13 10.07 -14.29
N GLN A 271 4.79 11.01 -13.40
CA GLN A 271 5.79 11.74 -12.62
C GLN A 271 6.56 10.84 -11.66
N PHE A 272 5.94 9.77 -11.13
CA PHE A 272 6.65 8.78 -10.33
C PHE A 272 7.77 8.13 -11.13
N GLN A 273 7.50 7.72 -12.38
CA GLN A 273 8.52 7.11 -13.25
C GLN A 273 9.71 8.05 -13.52
N GLU A 274 9.45 9.34 -13.65
CA GLU A 274 10.53 10.33 -13.83
C GLU A 274 11.31 10.61 -12.52
N LEU A 275 10.63 10.59 -11.39
CA LEU A 275 11.26 10.80 -10.08
C LEU A 275 12.11 9.59 -9.65
N VAL A 276 11.58 8.37 -9.81
CA VAL A 276 12.28 7.16 -9.35
C VAL A 276 13.56 6.90 -10.13
N LYS A 277 13.61 7.25 -11.41
CA LYS A 277 14.84 7.16 -12.24
C LYS A 277 15.97 8.07 -11.77
N GLN A 278 15.65 9.13 -11.04
CA GLN A 278 16.66 10.04 -10.49
C GLN A 278 17.28 9.52 -9.19
N LEU A 279 16.70 8.46 -8.60
CA LEU A 279 17.15 7.95 -7.30
C LEU A 279 18.25 6.90 -7.44
N ASP A 280 19.22 6.96 -6.56
CA ASP A 280 20.20 5.89 -6.35
C ASP A 280 19.75 4.94 -5.25
N VAL A 281 19.10 5.45 -4.20
CA VAL A 281 18.55 4.64 -3.12
C VAL A 281 17.18 5.18 -2.69
N MET A 282 16.21 4.28 -2.51
CA MET A 282 14.92 4.59 -1.92
C MET A 282 14.98 4.44 -0.41
N PHE A 283 14.55 5.46 0.34
CA PHE A 283 14.42 5.39 1.79
C PHE A 283 13.00 4.96 2.18
N ALA A 284 12.86 3.75 2.70
CA ALA A 284 11.55 3.15 3.02
C ALA A 284 11.48 2.60 4.45
N ILE A 285 12.02 3.37 5.41
CA ILE A 285 11.98 3.04 6.84
C ILE A 285 10.76 3.72 7.49
N TYR A 286 10.06 2.99 8.34
CA TYR A 286 8.84 3.44 9.02
C TYR A 286 8.95 3.29 10.53
N PRO A 287 8.38 4.22 11.31
CA PRO A 287 8.38 4.12 12.76
C PRO A 287 7.51 2.94 13.25
N PRO A 288 7.87 2.31 14.39
CA PRO A 288 7.13 1.16 14.95
C PRO A 288 5.67 1.47 15.30
N GLU A 289 5.34 2.76 15.52
CA GLU A 289 3.97 3.22 15.74
C GLU A 289 3.06 2.93 14.54
N ARG A 290 3.64 2.76 13.35
CA ARG A 290 2.95 2.27 12.16
C ARG A 290 2.85 0.73 12.20
N GLY A 291 2.14 0.23 13.18
CA GLY A 291 2.09 -1.18 13.59
C GLY A 291 1.82 -2.20 12.49
N ASN A 292 1.20 -1.82 11.36
CA ASN A 292 0.94 -2.74 10.25
C ASN A 292 2.23 -3.27 9.59
N ILE A 293 3.32 -2.49 9.57
CA ILE A 293 4.61 -2.94 9.02
C ILE A 293 5.16 -4.13 9.81
N LEU A 294 5.13 -4.05 11.14
CA LEU A 294 5.53 -5.14 12.01
C LEU A 294 4.55 -6.33 11.99
N GLN A 295 3.36 -6.15 11.40
CA GLN A 295 2.32 -7.17 11.27
C GLN A 295 2.25 -7.77 9.86
N GLY A 296 3.24 -7.52 9.03
CA GLY A 296 3.39 -8.14 7.73
C GLY A 296 2.88 -7.32 6.54
N ALA A 297 2.58 -6.02 6.72
CA ALA A 297 2.32 -5.16 5.57
C ALA A 297 3.57 -4.96 4.71
N LEU A 298 3.41 -5.04 3.39
CA LEU A 298 4.48 -4.81 2.42
C LEU A 298 4.24 -3.47 1.70
N PRO A 299 5.03 -2.44 2.01
CA PRO A 299 4.95 -1.17 1.31
C PRO A 299 5.35 -1.32 -0.16
N VAL A 300 4.48 -0.88 -1.05
CA VAL A 300 4.66 -1.02 -2.52
C VAL A 300 5.92 -0.30 -3.00
N LYS A 301 6.30 0.82 -2.38
CA LYS A 301 7.42 1.66 -2.83
C LYS A 301 8.77 0.93 -2.96
N MET A 302 9.05 -0.10 -2.17
CA MET A 302 10.29 -0.86 -2.32
C MET A 302 10.28 -1.72 -3.59
N PHE A 303 9.12 -2.27 -3.96
CA PHE A 303 8.95 -3.02 -5.20
C PHE A 303 8.94 -2.10 -6.42
N ASP A 304 8.28 -0.93 -6.31
CA ASP A 304 8.25 0.08 -7.37
C ASP A 304 9.66 0.64 -7.63
N ALA A 305 10.46 0.84 -6.58
CA ALA A 305 11.86 1.22 -6.69
C ALA A 305 12.67 0.12 -7.39
N ALA A 306 12.56 -1.13 -6.92
CA ALA A 306 13.29 -2.27 -7.47
C ALA A 306 12.93 -2.54 -8.94
N ALA A 307 11.66 -2.35 -9.34
CA ALA A 307 11.22 -2.44 -10.74
C ALA A 307 11.89 -1.41 -11.66
N ASN A 308 12.47 -0.36 -11.08
CA ASN A 308 13.26 0.67 -11.77
C ASN A 308 14.77 0.56 -11.49
N GLY A 309 15.21 -0.55 -10.94
CA GLY A 309 16.63 -0.80 -10.63
C GLY A 309 17.15 -0.09 -9.38
N VAL A 310 16.28 0.51 -8.57
CA VAL A 310 16.62 1.30 -7.38
C VAL A 310 16.53 0.43 -6.13
N PRO A 311 17.63 0.18 -5.41
CA PRO A 311 17.59 -0.52 -4.13
C PRO A 311 16.92 0.32 -3.04
N SER A 312 16.43 -0.35 -1.98
CA SER A 312 15.75 0.33 -0.86
C SER A 312 16.42 0.05 0.48
N VAL A 313 16.51 1.07 1.35
CA VAL A 313 16.77 0.87 2.79
C VAL A 313 15.42 0.72 3.49
N VAL A 314 15.22 -0.41 4.17
CA VAL A 314 13.94 -0.83 4.74
C VAL A 314 14.06 -1.21 6.22
N ASN A 315 12.91 -1.43 6.90
CA ASN A 315 12.93 -1.89 8.28
C ASN A 315 13.40 -3.35 8.40
N SER A 316 14.31 -3.62 9.34
CA SER A 316 14.57 -4.97 9.83
C SER A 316 13.55 -5.42 10.89
N GLY A 317 13.59 -6.69 11.28
CA GLY A 317 12.69 -7.23 12.30
C GLY A 317 11.23 -7.34 11.88
N CYS A 318 10.98 -7.42 10.56
CA CYS A 318 9.66 -7.62 9.96
C CYS A 318 9.78 -8.27 8.58
N LEU A 319 8.66 -8.74 8.05
CA LEU A 319 8.59 -9.41 6.74
C LEU A 319 9.15 -8.56 5.59
N MET A 320 8.96 -7.24 5.64
CA MET A 320 9.50 -6.31 4.63
C MET A 320 11.02 -6.41 4.51
N GLY A 321 11.72 -6.47 5.64
CA GLY A 321 13.18 -6.62 5.67
C GLY A 321 13.63 -7.97 5.14
N GLU A 322 12.97 -9.06 5.54
CA GLU A 322 13.29 -10.40 5.03
C GLU A 322 13.13 -10.49 3.50
N ILE A 323 12.04 -9.94 2.95
CA ILE A 323 11.80 -9.94 1.50
C ILE A 323 12.86 -9.09 0.78
N ALA A 324 13.16 -7.89 1.29
CA ALA A 324 14.13 -7.01 0.65
C ALA A 324 15.52 -7.63 0.55
N GLU A 325 15.94 -8.38 1.58
CA GLU A 325 17.21 -9.08 1.60
C GLU A 325 17.19 -10.40 0.78
N ALA A 326 16.11 -11.18 0.91
CA ALA A 326 15.99 -12.45 0.18
C ALA A 326 15.88 -12.27 -1.34
N GLU A 327 15.28 -11.18 -1.80
CA GLU A 327 15.19 -10.82 -3.22
C GLU A 327 16.34 -9.90 -3.69
N GLU A 328 17.28 -9.59 -2.82
CA GLU A 328 18.43 -8.71 -3.09
C GLU A 328 18.04 -7.32 -3.62
N ILE A 329 16.84 -6.82 -3.25
CA ILE A 329 16.31 -5.51 -3.66
C ILE A 329 16.52 -4.39 -2.64
N GLY A 330 17.18 -4.68 -1.53
CA GLY A 330 17.43 -3.68 -0.50
C GLY A 330 18.21 -4.18 0.69
N LYS A 331 18.38 -3.32 1.68
CA LYS A 331 19.07 -3.58 2.95
C LYS A 331 18.13 -3.28 4.13
N ALA A 332 18.05 -4.22 5.06
CA ALA A 332 17.21 -4.06 6.25
C ALA A 332 18.02 -3.46 7.41
N VAL A 333 17.48 -2.41 8.03
CA VAL A 333 18.10 -1.72 9.17
C VAL A 333 17.11 -1.54 10.32
N ALA A 334 17.62 -1.53 11.55
CA ALA A 334 16.78 -1.34 12.73
C ALA A 334 16.25 0.10 12.78
N TRP A 335 15.02 0.25 13.27
CA TRP A 335 14.46 1.56 13.54
C TRP A 335 15.31 2.32 14.56
N ASN A 336 15.48 3.62 14.36
CA ASN A 336 16.32 4.51 15.22
C ASN A 336 17.83 4.24 15.19
N ASP A 337 18.33 3.48 14.24
CA ASP A 337 19.75 3.27 14.03
C ASP A 337 20.23 4.09 12.83
N ALA A 338 20.57 5.36 13.10
CA ALA A 338 21.06 6.28 12.08
C ALA A 338 22.40 5.82 11.47
N GLN A 339 23.27 5.16 12.26
CA GLN A 339 24.55 4.64 11.75
C GLN A 339 24.31 3.48 10.79
N ALA A 340 23.49 2.49 11.17
CA ALA A 340 23.14 1.40 10.27
C ALA A 340 22.45 1.89 8.99
N ALA A 341 21.57 2.91 9.10
CA ALA A 341 20.93 3.53 7.93
C ALA A 341 21.97 4.23 7.03
N CYS A 342 22.94 4.95 7.60
CA CYS A 342 24.06 5.57 6.87
C CYS A 342 24.88 4.50 6.13
N ASP A 343 25.30 3.44 6.83
CA ASP A 343 26.10 2.36 6.26
C ASP A 343 25.38 1.66 5.11
N ALA A 344 24.06 1.39 5.27
CA ALA A 344 23.21 0.81 4.24
C ALA A 344 23.08 1.72 3.01
N LEU A 345 22.90 3.02 3.21
CA LEU A 345 22.86 3.99 2.11
C LEU A 345 24.14 4.00 1.30
N LEU A 346 25.31 4.01 1.98
CA LEU A 346 26.63 3.97 1.35
C LEU A 346 26.88 2.63 0.62
N GLU A 347 26.42 1.51 1.19
CA GLU A 347 26.51 0.20 0.55
C GLU A 347 25.67 0.11 -0.73
N LEU A 348 24.51 0.75 -0.74
CA LEU A 348 23.52 0.64 -1.84
C LEU A 348 23.70 1.68 -2.94
N ARG A 349 24.39 2.81 -2.69
CA ARG A 349 24.46 3.97 -3.60
C ARG A 349 24.86 3.65 -5.05
N ASN A 350 25.66 2.59 -5.25
CA ASN A 350 26.16 2.20 -6.56
C ASN A 350 25.56 0.87 -7.05
N LYS A 351 24.57 0.32 -6.34
CA LYS A 351 23.94 -0.95 -6.71
C LYS A 351 22.75 -0.71 -7.63
N THR A 352 22.65 -1.52 -8.65
CA THR A 352 21.43 -1.70 -9.44
C THR A 352 20.82 -3.03 -9.07
N VAL A 353 19.54 -3.06 -8.80
CA VAL A 353 18.81 -4.27 -8.40
C VAL A 353 17.86 -4.71 -9.49
N GLU A 354 17.47 -5.98 -9.47
CA GLU A 354 16.50 -6.54 -10.41
C GLU A 354 15.34 -7.18 -9.64
N LEU A 355 14.12 -6.78 -9.97
CA LEU A 355 12.93 -7.39 -9.41
C LEU A 355 12.58 -8.66 -10.19
N THR A 356 12.86 -9.82 -9.61
CA THR A 356 12.65 -11.13 -10.25
C THR A 356 11.21 -11.63 -10.16
N ILE A 357 10.50 -11.28 -9.07
CA ILE A 357 9.10 -11.67 -8.86
C ILE A 357 8.21 -10.57 -9.42
N THR A 358 7.58 -10.85 -10.56
CA THR A 358 6.77 -9.90 -11.31
C THR A 358 5.27 -10.01 -11.01
N SER A 359 4.52 -9.01 -11.47
CA SER A 359 3.04 -9.03 -11.40
C SER A 359 2.42 -10.16 -12.23
N GLN A 360 3.11 -10.72 -13.22
CA GLN A 360 2.59 -11.83 -14.04
C GLN A 360 2.36 -13.09 -13.20
N ARG A 361 3.30 -13.44 -12.32
CA ARG A 361 3.13 -14.53 -11.35
C ARG A 361 1.91 -14.32 -10.45
N GLU A 362 1.74 -13.09 -9.99
CA GLU A 362 0.63 -12.72 -9.12
C GLU A 362 -0.72 -12.72 -9.87
N LYS A 363 -0.73 -12.35 -11.17
CA LYS A 363 -1.90 -12.46 -12.05
C LYS A 363 -2.37 -13.90 -12.20
N GLU A 364 -1.45 -14.83 -12.40
CA GLU A 364 -1.78 -16.25 -12.54
C GLU A 364 -2.43 -16.81 -11.26
N LYS A 365 -1.86 -16.51 -10.07
CA LYS A 365 -2.47 -16.86 -8.78
C LYS A 365 -3.86 -16.23 -8.61
N PHE A 366 -4.00 -14.96 -8.95
CA PHE A 366 -5.25 -14.24 -8.87
C PHE A 366 -6.33 -14.87 -9.76
N LEU A 367 -6.05 -15.07 -11.05
CA LEU A 367 -7.01 -15.61 -12.00
C LEU A 367 -7.37 -17.07 -11.67
N SER A 368 -6.41 -17.91 -11.30
CA SER A 368 -6.70 -19.29 -10.88
C SER A 368 -7.58 -19.39 -9.63
N THR A 369 -7.59 -18.33 -8.79
CA THR A 369 -8.44 -18.27 -7.60
C THR A 369 -9.84 -17.73 -7.90
N VAL A 370 -9.94 -16.72 -8.78
CA VAL A 370 -11.18 -15.95 -8.97
C VAL A 370 -12.06 -16.53 -10.08
N LEU A 371 -11.47 -16.97 -11.20
CA LEU A 371 -12.24 -17.45 -12.35
C LEU A 371 -13.15 -18.64 -12.02
N PRO A 372 -12.72 -19.67 -11.24
CA PRO A 372 -13.61 -20.78 -10.88
C PRO A 372 -14.85 -20.39 -10.07
N LEU A 373 -14.96 -19.15 -9.61
CA LEU A 373 -16.12 -18.64 -8.88
C LEU A 373 -17.12 -17.90 -9.79
N ILE A 374 -16.73 -17.62 -11.05
CA ILE A 374 -17.55 -16.92 -12.04
C ILE A 374 -18.18 -17.94 -13.01
N ASP A 375 -17.44 -19.02 -13.32
CA ASP A 375 -17.90 -20.14 -14.17
C ASP A 375 -18.87 -21.08 -13.39
#